data_10517520d6e39645fcf69f5244f33db8
#
_entry.id   10517520d6e39645fcf69f5244f33db8
#
_cell.length_a   1.000
_cell.length_b   1.000
_cell.length_c   1.000
_cell.angle_alpha   90.00
_cell.angle_beta   90.00
_cell.angle_gamma   90.00
#
_symmetry.space_group_name_H-M   'P 1'
#
loop_
_entity.id
_entity.type
_entity.pdbx_description
1 polymer ?
#
loop_
_entity_poly.entity_id
_entity_poly.type
_entity_poly.pdbx_seq_one_letter_code
_entity_poly.pdbx_strand_id
1 'polypeptide(L)'
;MRIVLPSGTPAEIDTSVQQPSMGLVIAPDIFGLRPLFDDLVAHLAVQWKVAVIAVEPFPGHSLSDDVNERFSAMASLDDDAHLRDLGEAADALGVDRVGLMGFCMGGMYCFKSARSDRFAKISSFYGMIYVPQGWASSSQGEPLQYLYAGHPERVLAIIGAQDPYTPPDHVRELFESGVTVCEYPNAVHGFAHDASRPAYREHDAQDAFARSYEWLLAE
;
A
#
# COMPACT_ATOMS: atom_id res chain seq x y z
N MET A 1 -13.24 12.37 3.65
CA MET A 1 -13.33 13.75 3.09
C MET A 1 -12.22 13.97 2.10
N ARG A 2 -12.53 14.38 0.86
CA ARG A 2 -11.50 14.68 -0.16
C ARG A 2 -10.73 15.95 0.17
N ILE A 3 -9.41 15.85 0.09
CA ILE A 3 -8.46 16.96 0.18
C ILE A 3 -7.50 16.95 -1.00
N VAL A 4 -6.69 17.97 -1.13
CA VAL A 4 -5.57 18.05 -2.09
C VAL A 4 -4.29 18.28 -1.31
N LEU A 5 -3.29 17.43 -1.54
CA LEU A 5 -1.96 17.53 -0.93
C LEU A 5 -1.18 18.74 -1.49
N PRO A 6 -0.10 19.20 -0.84
CA PRO A 6 0.75 20.28 -1.34
C PRO A 6 1.27 20.06 -2.76
N SER A 7 1.52 18.81 -3.15
CA SER A 7 1.90 18.40 -4.52
C SER A 7 0.80 18.60 -5.57
N GLY A 8 -0.45 18.82 -5.14
CA GLY A 8 -1.63 18.85 -6.01
C GLY A 8 -2.34 17.49 -6.12
N THR A 9 -1.83 16.45 -5.47
CA THR A 9 -2.39 15.08 -5.52
C THR A 9 -3.64 14.98 -4.65
N PRO A 10 -4.77 14.43 -5.18
CA PRO A 10 -5.98 14.18 -4.40
C PRO A 10 -5.75 13.08 -3.34
N ALA A 11 -6.40 13.25 -2.19
CA ALA A 11 -6.39 12.24 -1.14
C ALA A 11 -7.76 12.18 -0.42
N GLU A 12 -8.12 11.00 0.08
CA GLU A 12 -9.27 10.81 0.98
C GLU A 12 -8.78 10.71 2.42
N ILE A 13 -9.31 11.54 3.32
CA ILE A 13 -8.84 11.60 4.71
C ILE A 13 -10.00 11.46 5.70
N ASP A 14 -9.75 10.76 6.81
CA ASP A 14 -10.60 10.72 7.99
C ASP A 14 -9.76 10.98 9.26
N THR A 15 -9.99 12.12 9.89
CA THR A 15 -9.39 12.54 11.16
C THR A 15 -10.45 12.76 12.23
N SER A 16 -11.60 12.09 12.13
CA SER A 16 -12.71 12.23 13.07
C SER A 16 -12.40 11.67 14.47
N VAL A 17 -11.42 10.77 14.56
CA VAL A 17 -10.97 10.18 15.82
C VAL A 17 -10.24 11.21 16.67
N GLN A 18 -10.74 11.40 17.90
CA GLN A 18 -10.10 12.29 18.87
C GLN A 18 -8.86 11.61 19.47
N GLN A 19 -7.72 12.30 19.45
CA GLN A 19 -6.44 11.80 19.98
C GLN A 19 -6.07 10.42 19.40
N PRO A 20 -5.90 10.30 18.09
CA PRO A 20 -5.53 9.04 17.45
C PRO A 20 -4.17 8.55 17.97
N SER A 21 -4.03 7.24 18.19
CA SER A 21 -2.78 6.63 18.67
C SER A 21 -1.66 6.74 17.63
N MET A 22 -2.02 6.78 16.34
CA MET A 22 -1.12 6.94 15.20
C MET A 22 -1.90 7.40 13.97
N GLY A 23 -1.17 7.73 12.91
CA GLY A 23 -1.68 7.92 11.55
C GLY A 23 -1.46 6.68 10.68
N LEU A 24 -2.33 6.50 9.70
CA LEU A 24 -2.22 5.45 8.69
C LEU A 24 -2.37 6.04 7.30
N VAL A 25 -1.33 5.93 6.48
CA VAL A 25 -1.40 6.21 5.04
C VAL A 25 -1.78 4.94 4.30
N ILE A 26 -2.68 5.03 3.34
CA ILE A 26 -3.07 3.95 2.45
C ILE A 26 -2.59 4.28 1.03
N ALA A 27 -1.83 3.37 0.44
CA ALA A 27 -1.47 3.37 -0.97
C ALA A 27 -2.43 2.43 -1.72
N PRO A 28 -3.39 2.95 -2.52
CA PRO A 28 -4.37 2.16 -3.25
C PRO A 28 -3.77 1.23 -4.30
N ASP A 29 -4.60 0.32 -4.80
CA ASP A 29 -4.29 -0.46 -5.98
C ASP A 29 -4.32 0.42 -7.26
N ILE A 30 -4.09 -0.19 -8.44
CA ILE A 30 -4.04 0.51 -9.73
C ILE A 30 -5.33 1.24 -10.11
N PHE A 31 -6.45 0.97 -9.45
CA PHE A 31 -7.72 1.66 -9.72
C PHE A 31 -7.84 2.99 -8.95
N GLY A 32 -6.91 3.27 -8.04
CA GLY A 32 -6.85 4.54 -7.33
C GLY A 32 -8.01 4.77 -6.35
N LEU A 33 -8.21 6.04 -6.04
CA LEU A 33 -9.28 6.47 -5.13
C LEU A 33 -10.65 6.25 -5.77
N ARG A 34 -11.48 5.44 -5.10
CA ARG A 34 -12.85 5.10 -5.46
C ARG A 34 -13.65 4.75 -4.20
N PRO A 35 -14.97 4.56 -4.25
CA PRO A 35 -15.78 4.28 -3.06
C PRO A 35 -15.23 3.19 -2.15
N LEU A 36 -14.59 2.14 -2.70
CA LEU A 36 -13.92 1.09 -1.93
C LEU A 36 -12.88 1.65 -0.95
N PHE A 37 -12.03 2.58 -1.39
CA PHE A 37 -11.01 3.19 -0.52
C PHE A 37 -11.58 4.28 0.38
N ASP A 38 -12.65 4.97 -0.04
CA ASP A 38 -13.37 5.92 0.81
C ASP A 38 -13.97 5.18 2.02
N ASP A 39 -14.62 4.03 1.77
CA ASP A 39 -15.19 3.16 2.81
C ASP A 39 -14.10 2.55 3.69
N LEU A 40 -12.97 2.11 3.09
CA LEU A 40 -11.85 1.55 3.85
C LEU A 40 -11.22 2.59 4.80
N VAL A 41 -11.02 3.82 4.34
CA VAL A 41 -10.52 4.95 5.16
C VAL A 41 -11.43 5.17 6.35
N ALA A 42 -12.74 5.30 6.13
CA ALA A 42 -13.71 5.52 7.20
C ALA A 42 -13.79 4.32 8.16
N HIS A 43 -13.77 3.10 7.62
CA HIS A 43 -13.84 1.87 8.41
C HIS A 43 -12.62 1.71 9.33
N LEU A 44 -11.40 1.86 8.79
CA LEU A 44 -10.18 1.70 9.57
C LEU A 44 -10.01 2.82 10.60
N ALA A 45 -10.41 4.05 10.28
CA ALA A 45 -10.39 5.15 11.25
C ALA A 45 -11.18 4.78 12.51
N VAL A 46 -12.39 4.28 12.35
CA VAL A 46 -13.26 3.90 13.47
C VAL A 46 -12.78 2.64 14.19
N GLN A 47 -12.47 1.58 13.43
CA GLN A 47 -12.13 0.27 13.97
C GLN A 47 -10.78 0.26 14.70
N TRP A 48 -9.79 0.94 14.14
CA TRP A 48 -8.42 0.97 14.66
C TRP A 48 -8.14 2.19 15.54
N LYS A 49 -9.07 3.16 15.59
CA LYS A 49 -8.94 4.42 16.31
C LYS A 49 -7.69 5.20 15.93
N VAL A 50 -7.45 5.31 14.63
CA VAL A 50 -6.32 6.00 14.02
C VAL A 50 -6.79 7.07 13.04
N ALA A 51 -5.98 8.09 12.77
CA ALA A 51 -6.22 9.01 11.66
C ALA A 51 -5.79 8.31 10.35
N VAL A 52 -6.63 8.34 9.30
CA VAL A 52 -6.38 7.59 8.06
C VAL A 52 -6.44 8.50 6.85
N ILE A 53 -5.54 8.30 5.90
CA ILE A 53 -5.53 8.97 4.60
C ILE A 53 -5.16 8.01 3.48
N ALA A 54 -5.87 8.04 2.35
CA ALA A 54 -5.54 7.30 1.13
C ALA A 54 -5.19 8.28 0.00
N VAL A 55 -4.17 7.95 -0.82
CA VAL A 55 -3.57 8.85 -1.82
C VAL A 55 -3.90 8.40 -3.23
N GLU A 56 -4.33 9.31 -4.12
CA GLU A 56 -4.53 9.01 -5.53
C GLU A 56 -3.18 8.69 -6.22
N PRO A 57 -3.01 7.51 -6.83
CA PRO A 57 -1.75 7.16 -7.47
C PRO A 57 -1.54 7.78 -8.86
N PHE A 58 -2.61 8.26 -9.51
CA PHE A 58 -2.55 8.84 -10.85
C PHE A 58 -3.12 10.27 -10.89
N PRO A 59 -2.51 11.23 -10.14
CA PRO A 59 -3.03 12.59 -10.08
C PRO A 59 -3.06 13.23 -11.47
N GLY A 60 -4.18 13.89 -11.79
CA GLY A 60 -4.37 14.56 -13.09
C GLY A 60 -4.75 13.63 -14.26
N HIS A 61 -4.81 12.32 -14.05
CA HIS A 61 -5.29 11.37 -15.05
C HIS A 61 -6.77 11.04 -14.85
N SER A 62 -7.53 10.93 -15.93
CA SER A 62 -8.91 10.43 -15.94
C SER A 62 -8.89 9.02 -16.54
N LEU A 63 -8.57 8.02 -15.71
CA LEU A 63 -8.50 6.64 -16.12
C LEU A 63 -9.83 5.93 -15.84
N SER A 64 -10.30 5.12 -16.79
CA SER A 64 -11.50 4.29 -16.64
C SER A 64 -11.22 3.07 -15.72
N ASP A 65 -12.22 2.21 -15.55
CA ASP A 65 -12.08 0.94 -14.85
C ASP A 65 -11.55 -0.19 -15.75
N ASP A 66 -11.10 0.12 -16.99
CA ASP A 66 -10.42 -0.83 -17.84
C ASP A 66 -9.00 -1.11 -17.31
N VAL A 67 -8.75 -2.35 -16.93
CA VAL A 67 -7.46 -2.78 -16.38
C VAL A 67 -6.30 -2.58 -17.35
N ASN A 68 -6.53 -2.67 -18.69
CA ASN A 68 -5.47 -2.48 -19.68
C ASN A 68 -5.06 -1.01 -19.78
N GLU A 69 -6.03 -0.08 -19.66
CA GLU A 69 -5.74 1.34 -19.58
C GLU A 69 -4.91 1.66 -18.33
N ARG A 70 -5.29 1.08 -17.18
CA ARG A 70 -4.55 1.20 -15.92
C ARG A 70 -3.14 0.63 -16.01
N PHE A 71 -2.97 -0.55 -16.59
CA PHE A 71 -1.64 -1.13 -16.83
C PHE A 71 -0.78 -0.26 -17.74
N SER A 72 -1.37 0.33 -18.78
CA SER A 72 -0.64 1.25 -19.66
C SER A 72 -0.18 2.51 -18.96
N ALA A 73 -0.98 3.02 -18.01
CA ALA A 73 -0.64 4.20 -17.21
C ALA A 73 0.51 3.94 -16.21
N MET A 74 0.77 2.69 -15.84
CA MET A 74 1.82 2.34 -14.87
C MET A 74 3.22 2.83 -15.31
N ALA A 75 3.52 2.82 -16.60
CA ALA A 75 4.81 3.29 -17.12
C ALA A 75 5.01 4.82 -16.97
N SER A 76 3.94 5.58 -16.72
CA SER A 76 4.01 7.03 -16.47
C SER A 76 4.24 7.40 -15.00
N LEU A 77 4.19 6.45 -14.08
CA LEU A 77 4.46 6.71 -12.67
C LEU A 77 5.93 7.08 -12.46
N ASP A 78 6.12 8.10 -11.63
CA ASP A 78 7.40 8.55 -11.16
C ASP A 78 7.52 8.20 -9.67
N ASP A 79 8.54 7.40 -9.32
CA ASP A 79 8.73 6.94 -7.94
C ASP A 79 8.93 8.09 -6.97
N ASP A 80 9.76 9.09 -7.33
CA ASP A 80 10.06 10.20 -6.44
C ASP A 80 8.81 11.07 -6.19
N ALA A 81 7.98 11.26 -7.22
CA ALA A 81 6.71 11.98 -7.09
C ALA A 81 5.74 11.22 -6.18
N HIS A 82 5.51 9.93 -6.45
CA HIS A 82 4.54 9.15 -5.67
C HIS A 82 4.98 8.92 -4.23
N LEU A 83 6.27 8.65 -3.99
CA LEU A 83 6.82 8.52 -2.62
C LEU A 83 6.75 9.85 -1.85
N ARG A 84 6.97 11.00 -2.51
CA ARG A 84 6.73 12.32 -1.92
C ARG A 84 5.27 12.49 -1.52
N ASP A 85 4.32 12.12 -2.39
CA ASP A 85 2.88 12.26 -2.13
C ASP A 85 2.45 11.41 -0.91
N LEU A 86 3.00 10.19 -0.76
CA LEU A 86 2.79 9.38 0.44
C LEU A 86 3.37 10.04 1.70
N GLY A 87 4.52 10.72 1.59
CA GLY A 87 5.11 11.50 2.68
C GLY A 87 4.26 12.71 3.07
N GLU A 88 3.79 13.49 2.09
CA GLU A 88 2.89 14.64 2.31
C GLU A 88 1.55 14.20 2.95
N ALA A 89 1.03 13.03 2.55
CA ALA A 89 -0.14 12.44 3.17
C ALA A 89 0.09 12.10 4.65
N ALA A 90 1.27 11.56 4.97
CA ALA A 90 1.63 11.30 6.35
C ALA A 90 1.71 12.58 7.19
N ASP A 91 2.22 13.67 6.61
CA ASP A 91 2.29 14.98 7.27
C ASP A 91 0.89 15.61 7.47
N ALA A 92 -0.01 15.41 6.51
CA ALA A 92 -1.38 15.90 6.58
C ALA A 92 -2.20 15.29 7.73
N LEU A 93 -1.80 14.12 8.26
CA LEU A 93 -2.44 13.50 9.42
C LEU A 93 -2.17 14.22 10.74
N GLY A 94 -1.11 15.06 10.81
CA GLY A 94 -0.80 15.88 11.98
C GLY A 94 -0.39 15.08 13.23
N VAL A 95 0.13 13.86 13.06
CA VAL A 95 0.61 13.00 14.15
C VAL A 95 2.05 12.53 13.87
N ASP A 96 2.81 12.32 14.95
CA ASP A 96 4.23 11.98 14.83
C ASP A 96 4.45 10.56 14.29
N ARG A 97 3.70 9.59 14.82
CA ARG A 97 3.82 8.18 14.44
C ARG A 97 2.85 7.85 13.32
N VAL A 98 3.38 7.44 12.18
CA VAL A 98 2.57 7.06 11.00
C VAL A 98 3.01 5.71 10.48
N GLY A 99 2.02 4.85 10.18
CA GLY A 99 2.21 3.63 9.41
C GLY A 99 1.79 3.80 7.96
N LEU A 100 2.23 2.88 7.12
CA LEU A 100 1.83 2.79 5.71
C LEU A 100 1.24 1.41 5.43
N MET A 101 0.12 1.38 4.73
CA MET A 101 -0.50 0.15 4.21
C MET A 101 -0.75 0.31 2.71
N GLY A 102 -0.51 -0.73 1.92
CA GLY A 102 -0.78 -0.63 0.48
C GLY A 102 -1.20 -1.95 -0.13
N PHE A 103 -1.89 -1.87 -1.27
CA PHE A 103 -2.51 -3.00 -1.95
C PHE A 103 -2.05 -3.08 -3.40
N CYS A 104 -1.63 -4.27 -3.86
CA CYS A 104 -1.22 -4.49 -5.25
C CYS A 104 -0.06 -3.55 -5.63
N MET A 105 -0.28 -2.63 -6.58
CA MET A 105 0.65 -1.56 -6.90
C MET A 105 1.03 -0.73 -5.65
N GLY A 106 0.06 -0.33 -4.83
CA GLY A 106 0.33 0.34 -3.56
C GLY A 106 1.16 -0.51 -2.60
N GLY A 107 1.00 -1.83 -2.62
CA GLY A 107 1.86 -2.77 -1.91
C GLY A 107 3.30 -2.76 -2.42
N MET A 108 3.52 -2.64 -3.73
CA MET A 108 4.85 -2.42 -4.31
C MET A 108 5.48 -1.11 -3.79
N TYR A 109 4.69 -0.04 -3.71
CA TYR A 109 5.17 1.24 -3.16
C TYR A 109 5.41 1.19 -1.65
N CYS A 110 4.77 0.28 -0.91
CA CYS A 110 5.13 -0.03 0.47
C CYS A 110 6.60 -0.49 0.58
N PHE A 111 7.05 -1.38 -0.30
CA PHE A 111 8.46 -1.80 -0.32
C PHE A 111 9.40 -0.64 -0.66
N LYS A 112 9.03 0.20 -1.64
CA LYS A 112 9.82 1.38 -2.01
C LYS A 112 9.87 2.43 -0.89
N SER A 113 8.82 2.53 -0.08
CA SER A 113 8.73 3.45 1.06
C SER A 113 9.60 3.04 2.26
N ALA A 114 10.12 1.81 2.29
CA ALA A 114 11.01 1.34 3.36
C ALA A 114 12.30 2.18 3.50
N ARG A 115 12.67 2.94 2.47
CA ARG A 115 13.78 3.90 2.50
C ARG A 115 13.46 5.16 3.33
N SER A 116 12.20 5.45 3.57
CA SER A 116 11.76 6.66 4.27
C SER A 116 11.69 6.44 5.78
N ASP A 117 12.24 7.36 6.57
CA ASP A 117 12.07 7.38 8.03
C ASP A 117 10.69 7.87 8.47
N ARG A 118 9.85 8.35 7.54
CA ARG A 118 8.52 8.89 7.87
C ARG A 118 7.56 7.81 8.36
N PHE A 119 7.76 6.55 7.94
CA PHE A 119 6.88 5.43 8.31
C PHE A 119 7.52 4.54 9.37
N ALA A 120 6.91 4.50 10.56
CA ALA A 120 7.38 3.66 11.67
C ALA A 120 7.26 2.16 11.36
N LYS A 121 6.16 1.76 10.72
CA LYS A 121 5.87 0.40 10.27
C LYS A 121 5.10 0.42 8.95
N ILE A 122 5.28 -0.61 8.15
CA ILE A 122 4.73 -0.73 6.80
C ILE A 122 4.08 -2.10 6.64
N SER A 123 2.89 -2.17 6.02
CA SER A 123 2.20 -3.41 5.66
C SER A 123 1.87 -3.42 4.18
N SER A 124 2.45 -4.36 3.44
CA SER A 124 2.26 -4.54 2.00
C SER A 124 1.36 -5.74 1.73
N PHE A 125 0.20 -5.51 1.15
CA PHE A 125 -0.70 -6.56 0.69
C PHE A 125 -0.42 -6.88 -0.79
N TYR A 126 0.05 -8.09 -1.04
CA TYR A 126 0.35 -8.65 -2.38
C TYR A 126 1.06 -7.64 -3.31
N GLY A 127 2.01 -6.89 -2.74
CA GLY A 127 2.87 -5.98 -3.50
C GLY A 127 3.84 -6.75 -4.40
N MET A 128 4.00 -6.30 -5.65
CA MET A 128 4.99 -6.87 -6.55
C MET A 128 6.39 -6.58 -6.02
N ILE A 129 7.22 -7.63 -5.98
CA ILE A 129 8.60 -7.60 -5.46
C ILE A 129 9.57 -7.08 -6.50
N TYR A 130 9.21 -7.25 -7.77
CA TYR A 130 9.85 -6.65 -8.94
C TYR A 130 8.83 -5.84 -9.73
N VAL A 131 9.30 -4.78 -10.39
CA VAL A 131 8.44 -4.01 -11.30
C VAL A 131 8.06 -4.90 -12.48
N PRO A 132 6.77 -5.15 -12.75
CA PRO A 132 6.36 -5.92 -13.91
C PRO A 132 6.92 -5.32 -15.21
N GLN A 133 7.41 -6.15 -16.12
CA GLN A 133 8.09 -5.70 -17.35
C GLN A 133 7.28 -4.66 -18.15
N GLY A 134 5.94 -4.81 -18.21
CA GLY A 134 5.05 -3.86 -18.89
C GLY A 134 4.84 -2.52 -18.15
N TRP A 135 5.34 -2.39 -16.93
CA TRP A 135 5.22 -1.17 -16.10
C TRP A 135 6.53 -0.39 -16.02
N ALA A 136 7.65 -1.05 -16.34
CA ALA A 136 8.98 -0.48 -16.14
C ALA A 136 9.20 0.79 -16.97
N SER A 137 9.79 1.80 -16.34
CA SER A 137 10.23 3.05 -16.96
C SER A 137 11.52 3.54 -16.30
N SER A 138 12.14 4.59 -16.87
CA SER A 138 13.36 5.18 -16.30
C SER A 138 13.14 5.91 -14.98
N SER A 139 11.90 6.22 -14.62
CA SER A 139 11.52 6.88 -13.36
C SER A 139 11.10 5.90 -12.27
N GLN A 140 11.25 4.59 -12.51
CA GLN A 140 10.90 3.54 -11.56
C GLN A 140 12.12 2.66 -11.25
N GLY A 141 12.45 2.53 -9.97
CA GLY A 141 13.45 1.58 -9.47
C GLY A 141 12.82 0.28 -8.97
N GLU A 142 13.64 -0.78 -8.86
CA GLU A 142 13.17 -2.06 -8.35
C GLU A 142 12.89 -2.01 -6.84
N PRO A 143 11.75 -2.54 -6.36
CA PRO A 143 11.38 -2.51 -4.94
C PRO A 143 12.46 -3.08 -4.00
N LEU A 144 13.13 -4.17 -4.38
CA LEU A 144 14.21 -4.75 -3.59
C LEU A 144 15.39 -3.80 -3.37
N GLN A 145 15.70 -2.92 -4.35
CA GLN A 145 16.76 -1.94 -4.18
C GLN A 145 16.43 -0.90 -3.11
N TYR A 146 15.16 -0.51 -3.01
CA TYR A 146 14.69 0.40 -1.94
C TYR A 146 14.71 -0.29 -0.57
N LEU A 147 14.36 -1.57 -0.50
CA LEU A 147 14.45 -2.36 0.74
C LEU A 147 15.90 -2.48 1.22
N TYR A 148 16.84 -2.86 0.34
CA TYR A 148 18.26 -2.96 0.69
C TYR A 148 18.90 -1.62 1.09
N ALA A 149 18.38 -0.51 0.58
CA ALA A 149 18.84 0.83 0.93
C ALA A 149 18.10 1.48 2.11
N GLY A 150 17.13 0.76 2.71
CA GLY A 150 16.23 1.27 3.73
C GLY A 150 16.09 0.37 4.95
N HIS A 151 14.86 0.22 5.43
CA HIS A 151 14.49 -0.44 6.67
C HIS A 151 13.54 -1.63 6.41
N PRO A 152 14.01 -2.74 5.81
CA PRO A 152 13.17 -3.90 5.52
C PRO A 152 12.55 -4.52 6.77
N GLU A 153 13.19 -4.40 7.94
CA GLU A 153 12.69 -4.86 9.25
C GLU A 153 11.42 -4.13 9.72
N ARG A 154 11.07 -3.01 9.09
CA ARG A 154 9.81 -2.28 9.34
C ARG A 154 8.66 -2.78 8.48
N VAL A 155 8.90 -3.73 7.58
CA VAL A 155 7.92 -4.15 6.56
C VAL A 155 7.36 -5.53 6.87
N LEU A 156 6.02 -5.64 6.88
CA LEU A 156 5.25 -6.88 6.80
C LEU A 156 4.71 -7.04 5.40
N ALA A 157 5.02 -8.14 4.74
CA ALA A 157 4.46 -8.53 3.46
C ALA A 157 3.38 -9.61 3.64
N ILE A 158 2.18 -9.32 3.18
CA ILE A 158 1.01 -10.22 3.14
C ILE A 158 0.93 -10.79 1.72
N ILE A 159 1.22 -12.07 1.54
CA ILE A 159 1.39 -12.70 0.23
C ILE A 159 0.40 -13.86 0.06
N GLY A 160 -0.21 -13.95 -1.11
CA GLY A 160 -0.95 -15.15 -1.52
C GLY A 160 0.01 -16.13 -2.19
N ALA A 161 0.13 -17.37 -1.69
CA ALA A 161 1.06 -18.38 -2.25
C ALA A 161 0.67 -18.85 -3.66
N GLN A 162 -0.53 -18.52 -4.13
CA GLN A 162 -1.00 -18.77 -5.50
C GLN A 162 -1.02 -17.50 -6.37
N ASP A 163 -0.37 -16.43 -5.92
CA ASP A 163 -0.31 -15.16 -6.63
C ASP A 163 0.73 -15.21 -7.77
N PRO A 164 0.33 -15.10 -9.05
CA PRO A 164 1.27 -15.15 -10.16
C PRO A 164 2.22 -13.93 -10.23
N TYR A 165 1.90 -12.83 -9.53
CA TYR A 165 2.75 -11.62 -9.48
C TYR A 165 3.84 -11.70 -8.40
N THR A 166 3.73 -12.67 -7.47
CA THR A 166 4.70 -12.89 -6.40
C THR A 166 5.15 -14.36 -6.38
N PRO A 167 5.86 -14.84 -7.43
CA PRO A 167 6.29 -16.23 -7.52
C PRO A 167 7.25 -16.59 -6.37
N PRO A 168 7.36 -17.88 -5.99
CA PRO A 168 8.09 -18.33 -4.79
C PRO A 168 9.56 -17.91 -4.73
N ASP A 169 10.24 -17.76 -5.84
CA ASP A 169 11.61 -17.26 -5.91
C ASP A 169 11.71 -15.78 -5.53
N HIS A 170 10.78 -14.94 -5.99
CA HIS A 170 10.69 -13.54 -5.58
C HIS A 170 10.37 -13.41 -4.08
N VAL A 171 9.44 -14.23 -3.56
CA VAL A 171 9.09 -14.24 -2.13
C VAL A 171 10.29 -14.63 -1.27
N ARG A 172 11.10 -15.59 -1.72
CA ARG A 172 12.34 -15.96 -1.03
C ARG A 172 13.32 -14.79 -0.97
N GLU A 173 13.55 -14.08 -2.08
CA GLU A 173 14.43 -12.90 -2.10
C GLU A 173 13.90 -11.76 -1.21
N LEU A 174 12.58 -11.58 -1.17
CA LEU A 174 11.95 -10.64 -0.26
C LEU A 174 12.23 -11.01 1.21
N PHE A 175 12.08 -12.27 1.58
CA PHE A 175 12.40 -12.77 2.92
C PHE A 175 13.89 -12.58 3.26
N GLU A 176 14.77 -12.90 2.33
CA GLU A 176 16.24 -12.73 2.47
C GLU A 176 16.64 -11.24 2.63
N SER A 177 15.83 -10.31 2.14
CA SER A 177 16.07 -8.87 2.35
C SER A 177 15.82 -8.39 3.79
N GLY A 178 15.21 -9.21 4.66
CA GLY A 178 14.87 -8.89 6.03
C GLY A 178 13.42 -8.45 6.27
N VAL A 179 12.57 -8.53 5.25
CA VAL A 179 11.12 -8.30 5.34
C VAL A 179 10.46 -9.47 6.09
N THR A 180 9.52 -9.16 6.99
CA THR A 180 8.66 -10.18 7.59
C THR A 180 7.60 -10.61 6.58
N VAL A 181 7.55 -11.90 6.23
CA VAL A 181 6.61 -12.43 5.23
C VAL A 181 5.54 -13.29 5.91
N CYS A 182 4.28 -13.03 5.57
CA CYS A 182 3.11 -13.82 5.97
C CYS A 182 2.44 -14.35 4.70
N GLU A 183 2.49 -15.67 4.48
CA GLU A 183 1.92 -16.33 3.31
C GLU A 183 0.59 -17.00 3.61
N TYR A 184 -0.36 -16.84 2.66
CA TYR A 184 -1.67 -17.50 2.66
C TYR A 184 -1.71 -18.59 1.57
N PRO A 185 -1.68 -19.89 1.94
CA PRO A 185 -1.39 -21.00 1.02
C PRO A 185 -2.34 -21.12 -0.17
N ASN A 186 -3.60 -20.70 0.01
CA ASN A 186 -4.65 -20.84 -1.01
C ASN A 186 -5.11 -19.50 -1.60
N ALA A 187 -4.44 -18.41 -1.26
CA ALA A 187 -4.80 -17.07 -1.72
C ALA A 187 -4.09 -16.73 -3.04
N VAL A 188 -4.82 -16.03 -3.90
CA VAL A 188 -4.33 -15.45 -5.15
C VAL A 188 -4.18 -13.93 -4.98
N HIS A 189 -3.78 -13.22 -6.04
CA HIS A 189 -3.67 -11.75 -6.04
C HIS A 189 -4.99 -11.07 -5.69
N GLY A 190 -4.96 -10.06 -4.80
CA GLY A 190 -6.13 -9.25 -4.46
C GLY A 190 -7.16 -9.94 -3.56
N PHE A 191 -6.75 -10.91 -2.73
CA PHE A 191 -7.65 -11.73 -1.92
C PHE A 191 -8.29 -11.02 -0.71
N ALA A 192 -7.85 -9.80 -0.34
CA ALA A 192 -8.18 -9.26 0.98
C ALA A 192 -9.00 -7.96 1.00
N HIS A 193 -8.83 -7.02 0.06
CA HIS A 193 -9.36 -5.66 0.23
C HIS A 193 -10.67 -5.37 -0.50
N ASP A 194 -11.11 -6.25 -1.40
CA ASP A 194 -12.31 -6.05 -2.21
C ASP A 194 -13.20 -7.29 -2.19
N ALA A 195 -14.23 -7.26 -1.34
CA ALA A 195 -15.17 -8.37 -1.17
C ALA A 195 -16.03 -8.67 -2.42
N SER A 196 -16.06 -7.77 -3.40
CA SER A 196 -16.78 -7.99 -4.66
C SER A 196 -16.01 -8.87 -5.65
N ARG A 197 -14.72 -9.08 -5.43
CA ARG A 197 -13.86 -9.83 -6.35
C ARG A 197 -13.95 -11.35 -6.13
N PRO A 198 -13.90 -12.16 -7.20
CA PRO A 198 -13.84 -13.62 -7.07
C PRO A 198 -12.62 -14.14 -6.29
N ALA A 199 -11.55 -13.34 -6.24
CA ALA A 199 -10.33 -13.66 -5.50
C ALA A 199 -10.48 -13.48 -3.97
N TYR A 200 -11.53 -12.79 -3.50
CA TYR A 200 -11.72 -12.48 -2.09
C TYR A 200 -11.88 -13.73 -1.23
N ARG A 201 -11.17 -13.76 -0.12
CA ARG A 201 -11.17 -14.86 0.85
C ARG A 201 -11.39 -14.29 2.25
N GLU A 202 -12.65 -14.31 2.68
CA GLU A 202 -13.09 -13.64 3.91
C GLU A 202 -12.21 -13.95 5.13
N HIS A 203 -11.99 -15.23 5.41
CA HIS A 203 -11.20 -15.66 6.57
C HIS A 203 -9.75 -15.20 6.47
N ASP A 204 -9.12 -15.38 5.29
CA ASP A 204 -7.73 -14.97 5.07
C ASP A 204 -7.60 -13.44 5.10
N ALA A 205 -8.62 -12.71 4.59
CA ALA A 205 -8.68 -11.25 4.64
C ALA A 205 -8.75 -10.73 6.08
N GLN A 206 -9.64 -11.30 6.89
CA GLN A 206 -9.79 -10.92 8.31
C GLN A 206 -8.49 -11.15 9.08
N ASP A 207 -7.85 -12.32 8.91
CA ASP A 207 -6.56 -12.62 9.55
C ASP A 207 -5.44 -11.67 9.06
N ALA A 208 -5.38 -11.39 7.74
CA ALA A 208 -4.39 -10.47 7.16
C ALA A 208 -4.51 -9.04 7.71
N PHE A 209 -5.74 -8.51 7.83
CA PHE A 209 -5.98 -7.20 8.44
C PHE A 209 -5.66 -7.21 9.94
N ALA A 210 -5.97 -8.27 10.67
CA ALA A 210 -5.62 -8.40 12.09
C ALA A 210 -4.10 -8.39 12.30
N ARG A 211 -3.33 -9.16 11.51
CA ARG A 211 -1.86 -9.16 11.55
C ARG A 211 -1.28 -7.79 11.18
N SER A 212 -1.84 -7.14 10.17
CA SER A 212 -1.42 -5.78 9.81
C SER A 212 -1.69 -4.77 10.92
N TYR A 213 -2.82 -4.87 11.60
CA TYR A 213 -3.15 -4.04 12.77
C TYR A 213 -2.11 -4.24 13.89
N GLU A 214 -1.86 -5.49 14.26
CA GLU A 214 -0.86 -5.82 15.30
C GLU A 214 0.54 -5.32 14.91
N TRP A 215 0.94 -5.51 13.66
CA TRP A 215 2.24 -5.07 13.14
C TRP A 215 2.40 -3.54 13.17
N LEU A 216 1.41 -2.82 12.67
CA LEU A 216 1.45 -1.36 12.54
C LEU A 216 1.41 -0.66 13.91
N LEU A 217 0.75 -1.26 14.92
CA LEU A 217 0.71 -0.72 16.26
C LEU A 217 1.86 -1.17 17.16
N ALA A 218 2.63 -2.20 16.78
CA ALA A 218 3.81 -2.63 17.54
C ALA A 218 4.84 -1.49 17.67
N GLU A 219 5.43 -1.35 18.87
CA GLU A 219 6.49 -0.37 19.16
C GLU A 219 7.79 -0.66 18.40
#